data_7093a3110b989ae37d53c4d52678633d
#
_entry.id   7093a3110b989ae37d53c4d52678633d
#
_cell.length_a   1.000
_cell.length_b   1.000
_cell.length_c   1.000
_cell.angle_alpha   90.00
_cell.angle_beta   90.00
_cell.angle_gamma   90.00
#
_symmetry.space_group_name_H-M   'P 1'
#
loop_
_entity.id
_entity.type
_entity.pdbx_description
1 polymer ?
#
loop_
_entity_poly.entity_id
_entity_poly.type
_entity_poly.pdbx_seq_one_letter_code
_entity_poly.pdbx_strand_id
1 'polypeptide(L)'
;MVDELYDKWTDQHSGQRTPFMNHWAYDVSEWVKRDRNSPSVVMWSLGNELQQDPNQPFNDWGVTCYKMMKPVLERYDSTRKVTVAMHPRYRNWETDSLPCDLALQTDIQAYNYRYMYFPGDGRRFPWMTFYQSEASTQAMGQNFFEMDLTKVIGMAYWGAIDYLGESMGWPQKGWSQGVFYISLDPKPKSYYMRSF
;
A
#
# COMPACT_ATOMS: atom_id res chain seq x y z
N MET A 1 1.25 13.11 0.63
CA MET A 1 0.81 11.95 1.48
C MET A 1 -0.10 11.05 0.66
N VAL A 2 0.11 9.74 0.70
CA VAL A 2 -0.91 8.76 0.32
C VAL A 2 -1.80 8.56 1.53
N ASP A 3 -3.09 8.71 1.38
CA ASP A 3 -4.07 8.52 2.46
C ASP A 3 -4.72 7.15 2.28
N GLU A 4 -4.67 6.31 3.32
CA GLU A 4 -5.11 4.92 3.27
C GLU A 4 -6.17 4.65 4.32
N LEU A 5 -7.33 4.13 3.89
CA LEU A 5 -8.48 3.92 4.77
C LEU A 5 -8.44 2.60 5.52
N TYR A 6 -8.26 1.50 4.79
CA TYR A 6 -8.34 0.16 5.35
C TYR A 6 -6.98 -0.54 5.34
N ASP A 7 -6.69 -1.30 6.41
CA ASP A 7 -5.66 -2.32 6.33
C ASP A 7 -6.19 -3.53 5.54
N LYS A 8 -7.26 -4.14 5.99
CA LYS A 8 -7.88 -5.32 5.34
C LYS A 8 -9.39 -5.14 5.18
N TRP A 9 -9.97 -5.83 4.19
CA TRP A 9 -11.42 -5.83 3.94
C TRP A 9 -12.14 -7.02 4.59
N THR A 10 -11.40 -7.89 5.22
CA THR A 10 -11.90 -9.04 5.99
C THR A 10 -11.22 -9.10 7.34
N ASP A 11 -11.71 -9.98 8.20
CA ASP A 11 -11.21 -10.18 9.56
C ASP A 11 -9.89 -10.96 9.62
N GLN A 12 -8.98 -10.71 8.66
CA GLN A 12 -7.70 -11.41 8.54
C GLN A 12 -6.70 -11.07 9.63
N HIS A 13 -6.78 -9.85 10.15
CA HIS A 13 -5.90 -9.36 11.20
C HIS A 13 -6.71 -8.86 12.38
N SER A 14 -6.25 -9.20 13.56
CA SER A 14 -6.86 -8.82 14.84
C SER A 14 -7.14 -7.31 14.90
N GLY A 15 -8.40 -6.94 15.07
CA GLY A 15 -8.80 -5.56 15.31
C GLY A 15 -9.98 -5.05 14.50
N GLN A 16 -10.26 -5.58 13.33
CA GLN A 16 -11.49 -5.27 12.62
C GLN A 16 -12.66 -6.06 13.20
N ARG A 17 -13.41 -5.42 14.07
CA ARG A 17 -14.60 -6.03 14.70
C ARG A 17 -15.90 -5.77 13.95
N THR A 18 -15.87 -4.84 13.01
CA THR A 18 -17.05 -4.45 12.24
C THR A 18 -16.96 -5.06 10.84
N PRO A 19 -17.96 -5.82 10.40
CA PRO A 19 -17.95 -6.38 9.06
C PRO A 19 -17.84 -5.29 8.00
N PHE A 20 -16.78 -5.35 7.20
CA PHE A 20 -16.54 -4.43 6.09
C PHE A 20 -17.79 -4.21 5.25
N MET A 21 -18.48 -5.29 4.87
CA MET A 21 -19.66 -5.24 4.02
C MET A 21 -20.83 -4.39 4.55
N ASN A 22 -20.88 -4.14 5.85
CA ASN A 22 -21.95 -3.36 6.46
C ASN A 22 -21.66 -1.84 6.47
N HIS A 23 -20.40 -1.44 6.36
CA HIS A 23 -20.00 -0.05 6.62
C HIS A 23 -19.17 0.59 5.52
N TRP A 24 -18.62 -0.17 4.57
CA TRP A 24 -17.67 0.32 3.57
C TRP A 24 -18.13 1.59 2.84
N ALA A 25 -19.38 1.68 2.44
CA ALA A 25 -19.88 2.82 1.68
C ALA A 25 -19.93 4.11 2.52
N TYR A 26 -20.32 3.97 3.78
CA TYR A 26 -20.29 5.07 4.74
C TYR A 26 -18.85 5.49 5.05
N ASP A 27 -17.99 4.55 5.40
CA ASP A 27 -16.61 4.80 5.78
C ASP A 27 -15.85 5.50 4.65
N VAL A 28 -15.93 4.99 3.41
CA VAL A 28 -15.31 5.61 2.24
C VAL A 28 -15.82 7.04 2.04
N SER A 29 -17.14 7.24 2.16
CA SER A 29 -17.74 8.56 1.98
C SER A 29 -17.24 9.58 2.99
N GLU A 30 -17.26 9.22 4.27
CA GLU A 30 -16.89 10.13 5.35
C GLU A 30 -15.37 10.40 5.37
N TRP A 31 -14.56 9.39 5.09
CA TRP A 31 -13.12 9.54 4.95
C TRP A 31 -12.76 10.53 3.84
N VAL A 32 -13.27 10.35 2.63
CA VAL A 32 -12.97 11.25 1.51
C VAL A 32 -13.48 12.67 1.78
N LYS A 33 -14.70 12.82 2.33
CA LYS A 33 -15.23 14.14 2.69
C LYS A 33 -14.35 14.87 3.70
N ARG A 34 -13.80 14.14 4.68
CA ARG A 34 -12.90 14.69 5.70
C ARG A 34 -11.61 15.22 5.08
N ASP A 35 -10.98 14.46 4.19
CA ASP A 35 -9.58 14.67 3.81
C ASP A 35 -9.39 15.27 2.39
N ARG A 36 -10.42 15.29 1.54
CA ARG A 36 -10.34 15.76 0.14
C ARG A 36 -9.84 17.19 -0.02
N ASN A 37 -10.06 18.06 0.98
CA ASN A 37 -9.62 19.45 0.93
C ASN A 37 -8.19 19.64 1.46
N SER A 38 -7.51 18.55 1.88
CA SER A 38 -6.12 18.60 2.28
C SER A 38 -5.21 18.60 1.06
N PRO A 39 -4.42 19.65 0.81
CA PRO A 39 -3.49 19.69 -0.32
C PRO A 39 -2.33 18.69 -0.17
N SER A 40 -2.11 18.18 1.04
CA SER A 40 -1.10 17.15 1.30
C SER A 40 -1.48 15.77 0.79
N VAL A 41 -2.76 15.49 0.60
CA VAL A 41 -3.22 14.21 0.02
C VAL A 41 -3.02 14.26 -1.48
N VAL A 42 -2.19 13.36 -2.00
CA VAL A 42 -1.87 13.29 -3.44
C VAL A 42 -2.48 12.06 -4.11
N MET A 43 -2.83 11.05 -3.31
CA MET A 43 -3.38 9.77 -3.79
C MET A 43 -4.19 9.12 -2.69
N TRP A 44 -5.22 8.35 -3.06
CA TRP A 44 -6.05 7.56 -2.17
C TRP A 44 -5.67 6.08 -2.25
N SER A 45 -5.56 5.41 -1.10
CA SER A 45 -5.39 3.96 -1.03
C SER A 45 -6.58 3.32 -0.29
N LEU A 46 -7.22 2.35 -0.94
CA LEU A 46 -8.42 1.71 -0.41
C LEU A 46 -8.14 0.48 0.46
N GLY A 47 -6.90 0.02 0.54
CA GLY A 47 -6.57 -1.12 1.37
C GLY A 47 -5.12 -1.58 1.24
N ASN A 48 -4.74 -2.50 2.13
CA ASN A 48 -3.37 -3.00 2.26
C ASN A 48 -3.30 -4.52 2.23
N GLU A 49 -2.43 -5.06 1.37
CA GLU A 49 -2.05 -6.48 1.28
C GLU A 49 -3.21 -7.48 1.18
N LEU A 50 -4.27 -7.10 0.49
CA LEU A 50 -5.54 -7.84 0.39
C LEU A 50 -5.43 -9.17 -0.34
N GLN A 51 -4.53 -9.26 -1.32
CA GLN A 51 -4.37 -10.45 -2.15
C GLN A 51 -3.69 -11.63 -1.45
N GLN A 52 -3.45 -11.51 -0.15
CA GLN A 52 -2.96 -12.63 0.66
C GLN A 52 -4.09 -13.57 1.09
N ASP A 53 -5.33 -13.13 1.00
CA ASP A 53 -6.50 -13.92 1.36
C ASP A 53 -7.41 -14.17 0.16
N PRO A 54 -7.44 -15.41 -0.36
CA PRO A 54 -8.35 -15.78 -1.43
C PRO A 54 -9.82 -15.79 -0.98
N ASN A 55 -10.08 -15.80 0.34
CA ASN A 55 -11.44 -15.84 0.91
C ASN A 55 -12.02 -14.45 1.17
N GLN A 56 -11.49 -13.42 0.53
CA GLN A 56 -12.07 -12.08 0.59
C GLN A 56 -13.51 -12.07 0.07
N PRO A 57 -14.29 -11.05 0.44
CA PRO A 57 -15.63 -10.90 -0.12
C PRO A 57 -15.59 -11.10 -1.64
N PHE A 58 -16.49 -11.94 -2.15
CA PHE A 58 -16.61 -12.32 -3.57
C PHE A 58 -15.53 -13.26 -4.13
N ASN A 59 -14.54 -13.67 -3.37
CA ASN A 59 -13.50 -14.63 -3.76
C ASN A 59 -12.82 -14.30 -5.11
N ASP A 60 -12.56 -13.02 -5.34
CA ASP A 60 -11.99 -12.48 -6.59
C ASP A 60 -10.77 -11.58 -6.35
N TRP A 61 -10.02 -11.87 -5.29
CA TRP A 61 -8.84 -11.10 -4.90
C TRP A 61 -9.09 -9.61 -4.67
N GLY A 62 -10.34 -9.24 -4.35
CA GLY A 62 -10.72 -7.88 -4.00
C GLY A 62 -11.15 -7.00 -5.17
N VAL A 63 -11.23 -7.53 -6.37
CA VAL A 63 -11.64 -6.77 -7.58
C VAL A 63 -13.04 -6.18 -7.41
N THR A 64 -14.01 -6.98 -6.97
CA THR A 64 -15.39 -6.49 -6.76
C THR A 64 -15.43 -5.44 -5.68
N CYS A 65 -14.78 -5.64 -4.53
CA CYS A 65 -14.74 -4.63 -3.47
C CYS A 65 -14.12 -3.31 -3.95
N TYR A 66 -13.02 -3.37 -4.69
CA TYR A 66 -12.41 -2.17 -5.26
C TYR A 66 -13.37 -1.44 -6.20
N LYS A 67 -14.03 -2.18 -7.11
CA LYS A 67 -15.02 -1.63 -8.04
C LYS A 67 -16.28 -1.07 -7.37
N MET A 68 -16.61 -1.54 -6.18
CA MET A 68 -17.69 -0.98 -5.35
C MET A 68 -17.24 0.33 -4.68
N MET A 69 -16.05 0.36 -4.12
CA MET A 69 -15.56 1.51 -3.34
C MET A 69 -15.13 2.69 -4.21
N LYS A 70 -14.42 2.43 -5.32
CA LYS A 70 -13.87 3.50 -6.18
C LYS A 70 -14.92 4.49 -6.65
N PRO A 71 -16.08 4.11 -7.19
CA PRO A 71 -17.11 5.07 -7.61
C PRO A 71 -17.67 5.91 -6.45
N VAL A 72 -17.73 5.36 -5.24
CA VAL A 72 -18.15 6.12 -4.05
C VAL A 72 -17.11 7.18 -3.69
N LEU A 73 -15.83 6.83 -3.73
CA LEU A 73 -14.72 7.77 -3.54
C LEU A 73 -14.77 8.88 -4.60
N GLU A 74 -14.83 8.51 -5.89
CA GLU A 74 -14.79 9.43 -7.03
C GLU A 74 -15.99 10.40 -7.06
N ARG A 75 -17.10 10.05 -6.43
CA ARG A 75 -18.24 10.95 -6.24
C ARG A 75 -17.86 12.20 -5.44
N TYR A 76 -16.90 12.10 -4.54
CA TYR A 76 -16.48 13.20 -3.65
C TYR A 76 -15.12 13.77 -4.01
N ASP A 77 -14.25 13.00 -4.64
CA ASP A 77 -12.98 13.43 -5.20
C ASP A 77 -12.58 12.61 -6.42
N SER A 78 -12.78 13.17 -7.60
CA SER A 78 -12.36 12.58 -8.89
C SER A 78 -11.01 13.12 -9.39
N THR A 79 -10.33 13.92 -8.59
CA THR A 79 -9.10 14.61 -9.02
C THR A 79 -7.83 13.81 -8.75
N ARG A 80 -7.88 12.91 -7.76
CA ARG A 80 -6.74 12.12 -7.33
C ARG A 80 -6.86 10.66 -7.79
N LYS A 81 -5.71 10.05 -8.01
CA LYS A 81 -5.61 8.63 -8.36
C LYS A 81 -5.92 7.73 -7.19
N VAL A 82 -6.49 6.55 -7.47
CA VAL A 82 -6.91 5.57 -6.47
C VAL A 82 -6.11 4.28 -6.65
N THR A 83 -5.58 3.78 -5.55
CA THR A 83 -4.79 2.56 -5.51
C THR A 83 -5.20 1.63 -4.37
N VAL A 84 -4.51 0.51 -4.27
CA VAL A 84 -4.46 -0.42 -3.15
C VAL A 84 -3.00 -0.83 -2.98
N ALA A 85 -2.50 -0.83 -1.75
CA ALA A 85 -1.16 -1.30 -1.44
C ALA A 85 -1.11 -2.83 -1.50
N MET A 86 -0.59 -3.39 -2.58
CA MET A 86 -0.58 -4.83 -2.84
C MET A 86 0.74 -5.47 -2.43
N HIS A 87 0.69 -6.68 -1.90
CA HIS A 87 1.88 -7.49 -1.66
C HIS A 87 1.79 -8.81 -2.43
N PRO A 88 2.24 -8.85 -3.70
CA PRO A 88 2.03 -9.99 -4.59
C PRO A 88 2.92 -11.19 -4.23
N ARG A 89 2.72 -11.79 -3.05
CA ARG A 89 3.44 -12.98 -2.57
C ARG A 89 3.18 -14.24 -3.38
N TYR A 90 2.01 -14.30 -4.04
CA TYR A 90 1.63 -15.42 -4.91
C TYR A 90 2.45 -15.46 -6.20
N ARG A 91 3.13 -14.35 -6.56
CA ARG A 91 3.92 -14.26 -7.79
C ARG A 91 5.31 -14.90 -7.59
N ASN A 92 5.76 -15.56 -8.66
CA ASN A 92 7.13 -16.01 -8.78
C ASN A 92 7.84 -15.12 -9.81
N TRP A 93 8.88 -14.40 -9.37
CA TRP A 93 9.63 -13.49 -10.22
C TRP A 93 10.47 -14.22 -11.29
N GLU A 94 10.91 -15.46 -11.01
CA GLU A 94 11.69 -16.27 -11.95
C GLU A 94 10.85 -16.71 -13.17
N THR A 95 9.58 -16.96 -12.94
CA THR A 95 8.63 -17.33 -14.01
C THR A 95 7.94 -16.13 -14.63
N ASP A 96 8.23 -14.92 -14.13
CA ASP A 96 7.64 -13.66 -14.56
C ASP A 96 6.11 -13.73 -14.66
N SER A 97 5.48 -14.24 -13.61
CA SER A 97 4.03 -14.42 -13.55
C SER A 97 3.28 -13.08 -13.63
N LEU A 98 2.07 -13.12 -14.17
CA LEU A 98 1.23 -11.93 -14.35
C LEU A 98 0.84 -11.28 -13.01
N PRO A 99 0.61 -9.97 -12.98
CA PRO A 99 -0.01 -9.30 -11.84
C PRO A 99 -1.43 -9.83 -11.61
N CYS A 100 -1.94 -9.66 -10.38
CA CYS A 100 -3.33 -10.04 -10.09
C CYS A 100 -4.31 -9.10 -10.78
N ASP A 101 -5.55 -9.55 -10.93
CA ASP A 101 -6.60 -8.77 -11.56
C ASP A 101 -6.85 -7.45 -10.85
N LEU A 102 -6.68 -7.38 -9.52
CA LEU A 102 -6.77 -6.13 -8.77
C LEU A 102 -5.74 -5.09 -9.24
N ALA A 103 -4.50 -5.51 -9.50
CA ALA A 103 -3.47 -4.59 -10.01
C ALA A 103 -3.83 -4.00 -11.37
N LEU A 104 -4.59 -4.74 -12.18
CA LEU A 104 -5.08 -4.27 -13.48
C LEU A 104 -6.26 -3.28 -13.37
N GLN A 105 -6.86 -3.13 -12.18
CA GLN A 105 -7.99 -2.22 -11.94
C GLN A 105 -7.56 -0.89 -11.31
N THR A 106 -6.41 -0.86 -10.61
CA THR A 106 -5.95 0.35 -9.91
C THR A 106 -5.39 1.39 -10.87
N ASP A 107 -5.52 2.67 -10.51
CA ASP A 107 -4.98 3.76 -11.34
C ASP A 107 -3.44 3.84 -11.25
N ILE A 108 -2.90 3.45 -10.10
CA ILE A 108 -1.46 3.33 -9.81
C ILE A 108 -1.23 1.94 -9.21
N GLN A 109 -0.23 1.23 -9.68
CA GLN A 109 0.12 -0.09 -9.17
C GLN A 109 1.07 0.07 -7.98
N ALA A 110 0.50 0.03 -6.78
CA ALA A 110 1.25 0.13 -5.53
C ALA A 110 1.64 -1.26 -5.02
N TYR A 111 2.95 -1.53 -4.91
CA TYR A 111 3.45 -2.83 -4.42
C TYR A 111 4.29 -2.64 -3.17
N ASN A 112 3.94 -3.40 -2.13
CA ASN A 112 4.73 -3.50 -0.91
C ASN A 112 5.90 -4.45 -1.14
N TYR A 113 7.14 -3.97 -0.96
CA TYR A 113 8.39 -4.75 -1.03
C TYR A 113 8.67 -5.49 -2.34
N ARG A 114 7.89 -5.29 -3.41
CA ARG A 114 7.92 -6.11 -4.63
C ARG A 114 8.25 -5.32 -5.89
N TYR A 115 9.15 -4.34 -5.78
CA TYR A 115 9.63 -3.50 -6.87
C TYR A 115 10.24 -4.30 -8.04
N MET A 116 10.74 -5.53 -7.79
CA MET A 116 11.33 -6.39 -8.82
C MET A 116 10.36 -6.72 -9.96
N TYR A 117 9.06 -6.59 -9.75
CA TYR A 117 8.06 -6.82 -10.79
C TYR A 117 7.82 -5.60 -11.68
N PHE A 118 8.23 -4.40 -11.27
CA PHE A 118 7.97 -3.17 -12.03
C PHE A 118 8.49 -3.21 -13.46
N PRO A 119 9.74 -3.67 -13.74
CA PRO A 119 10.23 -3.71 -15.11
C PRO A 119 9.45 -4.67 -16.01
N GLY A 120 9.08 -5.85 -15.49
CA GLY A 120 8.32 -6.85 -16.23
C GLY A 120 6.90 -6.39 -16.52
N ASP A 121 6.21 -5.91 -15.49
CA ASP A 121 4.85 -5.39 -15.62
C ASP A 121 4.80 -4.15 -16.51
N GLY A 122 5.76 -3.24 -16.38
CA GLY A 122 5.84 -2.04 -17.22
C GLY A 122 6.11 -2.31 -18.70
N ARG A 123 6.81 -3.41 -19.04
CA ARG A 123 6.95 -3.86 -20.43
C ARG A 123 5.66 -4.48 -20.97
N ARG A 124 4.98 -5.29 -20.14
CA ARG A 124 3.72 -5.97 -20.52
C ARG A 124 2.55 -5.03 -20.62
N PHE A 125 2.51 -4.08 -19.70
CA PHE A 125 1.43 -3.10 -19.56
C PHE A 125 2.00 -1.68 -19.59
N PRO A 126 2.32 -1.12 -20.76
CA PRO A 126 3.01 0.17 -20.89
C PRO A 126 2.29 1.35 -20.24
N TRP A 127 1.00 1.21 -20.00
CA TRP A 127 0.17 2.22 -19.31
C TRP A 127 0.34 2.25 -17.79
N MET A 128 0.93 1.19 -17.19
CA MET A 128 1.13 1.11 -15.74
C MET A 128 2.12 2.18 -15.25
N THR A 129 1.78 2.73 -14.10
CA THR A 129 2.63 3.61 -13.29
C THR A 129 2.73 3.02 -11.89
N PHE A 130 3.93 2.98 -11.34
CA PHE A 130 4.22 2.23 -10.12
C PHE A 130 4.52 3.13 -8.94
N TYR A 131 4.15 2.64 -7.78
CA TYR A 131 4.51 3.20 -6.48
C TYR A 131 4.93 2.07 -5.54
N GLN A 132 6.10 2.19 -4.92
CA GLN A 132 6.49 1.25 -3.87
C GLN A 132 5.88 1.71 -2.56
N SER A 133 4.70 1.17 -2.25
CA SER A 133 3.88 1.61 -1.11
C SER A 133 4.49 1.26 0.24
N GLU A 134 5.26 0.15 0.30
CA GLU A 134 6.12 -0.15 1.44
C GLU A 134 7.48 -0.63 0.94
N ALA A 135 8.54 -0.05 1.50
CA ALA A 135 9.92 -0.40 1.21
C ALA A 135 10.68 -0.77 2.49
N SER A 136 11.62 -1.67 2.38
CA SER A 136 12.64 -1.92 3.39
C SER A 136 13.91 -1.13 3.10
N THR A 137 14.87 -1.14 4.02
CA THR A 137 16.20 -0.55 3.79
C THR A 137 16.92 -1.14 2.58
N GLN A 138 16.61 -2.38 2.21
CA GLN A 138 17.19 -3.03 1.02
C GLN A 138 16.62 -2.49 -0.29
N ALA A 139 15.40 -1.99 -0.27
CA ALA A 139 14.77 -1.38 -1.43
C ALA A 139 15.01 0.14 -1.53
N MET A 140 15.70 0.71 -0.55
CA MET A 140 16.22 2.08 -0.58
C MET A 140 17.70 2.04 -0.98
N GLY A 141 18.20 3.03 -1.59
CA GLY A 141 19.56 3.04 -2.08
C GLY A 141 19.65 2.54 -3.51
N GLN A 142 20.61 1.67 -3.80
CA GLN A 142 20.91 1.27 -5.17
C GLN A 142 19.68 0.74 -5.93
N ASN A 143 18.91 -0.14 -5.30
CA ASN A 143 17.71 -0.71 -5.95
C ASN A 143 16.67 0.35 -6.33
N PHE A 144 16.48 1.38 -5.52
CA PHE A 144 15.61 2.49 -5.86
C PHE A 144 16.10 3.26 -7.09
N PHE A 145 17.39 3.59 -7.14
CA PHE A 145 17.97 4.33 -8.26
C PHE A 145 18.11 3.51 -9.54
N GLU A 146 18.03 2.19 -9.44
CA GLU A 146 17.98 1.30 -10.60
C GLU A 146 16.56 1.18 -11.18
N MET A 147 15.53 1.67 -10.49
CA MET A 147 14.17 1.67 -11.00
C MET A 147 14.02 2.65 -12.16
N ASP A 148 13.14 2.32 -13.09
CA ASP A 148 12.74 3.25 -14.16
C ASP A 148 11.88 4.37 -13.56
N LEU A 149 12.54 5.49 -13.21
CA LEU A 149 11.88 6.66 -12.62
C LEU A 149 10.93 7.39 -13.58
N THR A 150 10.84 6.98 -14.83
CA THR A 150 9.81 7.47 -15.74
C THR A 150 8.45 6.79 -15.47
N LYS A 151 8.48 5.63 -14.81
CA LYS A 151 7.29 4.83 -14.48
C LYS A 151 7.05 4.70 -12.97
N VAL A 152 8.08 4.84 -12.14
CA VAL A 152 7.97 4.75 -10.68
C VAL A 152 7.86 6.15 -10.10
N ILE A 153 6.71 6.48 -9.53
CA ILE A 153 6.41 7.83 -9.03
C ILE A 153 6.92 8.09 -7.60
N GLY A 154 7.32 7.06 -6.88
CA GLY A 154 7.83 7.21 -5.53
C GLY A 154 7.89 5.93 -4.73
N MET A 155 8.29 6.11 -3.47
CA MET A 155 8.47 5.05 -2.50
C MET A 155 8.17 5.56 -1.10
N ALA A 156 7.59 4.71 -0.25
CA ALA A 156 7.45 4.94 1.19
C ALA A 156 8.20 3.86 1.97
N TYR A 157 8.96 4.28 2.96
CA TYR A 157 9.66 3.36 3.85
C TYR A 157 8.74 2.87 4.97
N TRP A 158 8.64 1.57 5.15
CA TRP A 158 7.93 0.97 6.26
C TRP A 158 8.91 0.61 7.39
N GLY A 159 8.87 1.25 8.50
CA GLY A 159 8.01 2.37 8.92
C GLY A 159 8.90 3.52 9.38
N ALA A 160 8.34 4.71 9.43
CA ALA A 160 9.10 5.88 9.82
C ALA A 160 9.51 5.86 11.31
N ILE A 161 8.58 5.55 12.20
CA ILE A 161 8.72 5.65 13.65
C ILE A 161 8.41 4.30 14.29
N ASP A 162 9.15 3.93 15.35
CA ASP A 162 8.77 2.79 16.18
C ASP A 162 7.43 3.04 16.86
N TYR A 163 6.65 1.99 17.07
CA TYR A 163 5.34 2.12 17.72
C TYR A 163 5.03 0.91 18.60
N LEU A 164 4.12 1.10 19.55
CA LEU A 164 3.60 0.03 20.39
C LEU A 164 2.51 -0.76 19.65
N GLY A 165 2.36 -2.02 20.00
CA GLY A 165 1.52 -2.97 19.29
C GLY A 165 2.30 -3.70 18.20
N GLU A 166 1.64 -4.52 17.39
CA GLU A 166 2.22 -5.30 16.30
C GLU A 166 3.58 -5.94 16.64
N SER A 167 3.64 -6.55 17.84
CA SER A 167 4.86 -7.17 18.34
C SER A 167 4.99 -8.60 17.85
N MET A 168 6.24 -9.06 17.68
CA MET A 168 6.54 -10.46 17.33
C MET A 168 6.43 -11.41 18.55
N GLY A 169 5.87 -10.92 19.66
CA GLY A 169 5.69 -11.67 20.89
C GLY A 169 6.55 -11.13 22.05
N TRP A 170 6.15 -11.48 23.29
CA TRP A 170 6.87 -11.08 24.50
C TRP A 170 8.34 -11.55 24.47
N PRO A 171 9.31 -10.73 24.89
CA PRO A 171 9.19 -9.44 25.59
C PRO A 171 9.07 -8.20 24.68
N GLN A 172 9.01 -8.36 23.37
CA GLN A 172 8.86 -7.25 22.46
C GLN A 172 7.44 -6.67 22.57
N LYS A 173 7.35 -5.36 22.83
CA LYS A 173 6.07 -4.68 23.08
C LYS A 173 5.52 -3.93 21.87
N GLY A 174 6.29 -3.86 20.80
CA GLY A 174 5.94 -3.10 19.62
C GLY A 174 6.85 -3.37 18.44
N TRP A 175 6.63 -2.65 17.35
CA TRP A 175 7.46 -2.71 16.17
C TRP A 175 8.66 -1.77 16.30
N SER A 176 9.88 -2.29 16.10
CA SER A 176 11.14 -1.58 16.37
C SER A 176 11.99 -1.36 15.12
N GLN A 177 11.43 -1.55 13.93
CA GLN A 177 12.14 -1.40 12.67
C GLN A 177 12.06 0.00 12.08
N GLY A 178 11.46 0.96 12.79
CA GLY A 178 11.37 2.37 12.39
C GLY A 178 12.72 3.02 12.12
N VAL A 179 12.71 4.10 11.37
CA VAL A 179 13.88 4.96 11.11
C VAL A 179 14.19 5.84 12.31
N PHE A 180 13.13 6.17 13.05
CA PHE A 180 13.20 6.90 14.32
C PHE A 180 12.72 6.04 15.48
N TYR A 181 13.24 6.31 16.66
CA TYR A 181 12.67 5.78 17.89
C TYR A 181 11.27 6.36 18.15
N ILE A 182 10.52 5.75 19.07
CA ILE A 182 9.19 6.27 19.47
C ILE A 182 9.28 7.70 20.05
N SER A 183 10.44 8.08 20.57
CA SER A 183 10.76 9.44 21.04
C SER A 183 11.05 10.44 19.92
N LEU A 184 11.03 9.99 18.67
CA LEU A 184 11.43 10.73 17.47
C LEU A 184 12.95 10.96 17.33
N ASP A 185 13.75 10.40 18.21
CA ASP A 185 15.20 10.46 18.06
C ASP A 185 15.64 9.63 16.84
N PRO A 186 16.58 10.11 16.04
CA PRO A 186 17.03 9.42 14.85
C PRO A 186 17.84 8.16 15.20
N LYS A 187 17.56 7.05 14.54
CA LYS A 187 18.39 5.85 14.58
C LYS A 187 19.56 5.97 13.59
N PRO A 188 20.64 5.18 13.74
CA PRO A 188 21.75 5.18 12.78
C PRO A 188 21.31 5.07 11.32
N LYS A 189 20.31 4.24 11.04
CA LYS A 189 19.77 4.07 9.68
C LYS A 189 19.07 5.31 9.11
N SER A 190 18.65 6.27 9.95
CA SER A 190 18.09 7.54 9.45
C SER A 190 19.14 8.38 8.75
N TYR A 191 20.37 8.35 9.23
CA TYR A 191 21.50 9.05 8.61
C TYR A 191 21.89 8.42 7.27
N TYR A 192 21.86 7.09 7.20
CA TYR A 192 22.05 6.37 5.94
C TYR A 192 20.97 6.77 4.90
N MET A 193 19.72 6.82 5.31
CA MET A 193 18.62 7.22 4.42
C MET A 193 18.71 8.67 3.95
N ARG A 194 19.30 9.56 4.74
CA ARG A 194 19.54 10.96 4.34
C ARG A 194 20.63 11.10 3.27
N SER A 195 21.44 10.08 3.01
CA SER A 195 22.50 10.11 2.02
C SER A 195 22.01 9.82 0.59
N PHE A 196 20.73 9.51 0.45
CA PHE A 196 20.04 9.35 -0.83
C PHE A 196 19.10 10.53 -1.08
#